data_b60784415a79b24d21d7b7b58065e7db
#
_entry.id   b60784415a79b24d21d7b7b58065e7db
#
_cell.length_a   1.000
_cell.length_b   1.000
_cell.length_c   1.000
_cell.angle_alpha   90.00
_cell.angle_beta   90.00
_cell.angle_gamma   90.00
#
_symmetry.space_group_name_H-M   'P 1'
#
loop_
_entity.id
_entity.type
_entity.pdbx_description
1 polymer ?
#
loop_
_entity_poly.entity_id
_entity_poly.type
_entity_poly.pdbx_seq_one_letter_code
_entity_poly.pdbx_strand_id
1 'polypeptide(L)'
;GSTPHAHALANVAEPHDQGCVAMIGVFNDTFVVLTLNALVIISTMYTPDGVLANGYMGAVVDTIGKANLAQNAFGTVFGVSFGNMFVAICLFFFAFSTILGWNLFGKINMQYLFGDKSYKIYTVIALVFIFLGTLASNDLVWELSDMFNQLMVIPNVIALFALTKMVQGCTKGLKADR
;
A
#
# COMPACT_ATOMS: atom_id res chain seq x y z
N GLY A 1 8.34 -3.37 -5.19
CA GLY A 1 9.69 -3.38 -4.63
C GLY A 1 9.76 -3.70 -3.14
N SER A 2 8.67 -3.50 -2.36
CA SER A 2 8.66 -3.71 -0.89
C SER A 2 8.39 -5.16 -0.46
N THR A 3 7.74 -5.96 -1.29
CA THR A 3 7.40 -7.36 -0.98
C THR A 3 8.57 -8.22 -0.50
N PRO A 4 9.77 -8.14 -1.11
CA PRO A 4 10.93 -8.91 -0.64
C PRO A 4 11.30 -8.66 0.82
N HIS A 5 11.10 -7.46 1.34
CA HIS A 5 11.40 -7.13 2.74
C HIS A 5 10.46 -7.85 3.72
N ALA A 6 9.17 -7.96 3.38
CA ALA A 6 8.21 -8.72 4.17
C ALA A 6 8.55 -10.21 4.19
N HIS A 7 8.94 -10.77 3.04
CA HIS A 7 9.35 -12.16 2.93
C HIS A 7 10.63 -12.47 3.71
N ALA A 8 11.60 -11.56 3.72
CA ALA A 8 12.84 -11.72 4.46
C ALA A 8 12.65 -11.81 5.98
N LEU A 9 11.54 -11.28 6.51
CA LEU A 9 11.19 -11.30 7.92
C LEU A 9 10.26 -12.44 8.32
N ALA A 10 9.75 -13.20 7.35
CA ALA A 10 8.81 -14.27 7.62
C ALA A 10 9.48 -15.40 8.42
N ASN A 11 8.83 -15.80 9.51
CA ASN A 11 9.24 -16.94 10.32
C ASN A 11 8.43 -18.17 9.90
N VAL A 12 8.87 -18.84 8.85
CA VAL A 12 8.23 -20.01 8.25
C VAL A 12 9.23 -21.14 8.10
N ALA A 13 8.76 -22.39 8.14
CA ALA A 13 9.61 -23.56 7.97
C ALA A 13 10.15 -23.67 6.55
N GLU A 14 9.29 -23.41 5.56
CA GLU A 14 9.63 -23.46 4.14
C GLU A 14 9.31 -22.14 3.42
N PRO A 15 10.21 -21.65 2.55
CA PRO A 15 9.95 -20.45 1.76
C PRO A 15 8.69 -20.52 0.88
N HIS A 16 8.32 -21.72 0.45
CA HIS A 16 7.11 -21.98 -0.35
C HIS A 16 5.84 -21.59 0.40
N ASP A 17 5.74 -21.89 1.69
CA ASP A 17 4.56 -21.59 2.51
C ASP A 17 4.32 -20.08 2.60
N GLN A 18 5.39 -19.32 2.78
CA GLN A 18 5.31 -17.86 2.76
C GLN A 18 4.84 -17.33 1.39
N GLY A 19 5.29 -17.93 0.30
CA GLY A 19 4.84 -17.56 -1.04
C GLY A 19 3.34 -17.81 -1.23
N CYS A 20 2.83 -18.94 -0.76
CA CYS A 20 1.41 -19.29 -0.83
C CYS A 20 0.54 -18.33 0.00
N VAL A 21 0.95 -18.04 1.23
CA VAL A 21 0.24 -17.07 2.10
C VAL A 21 0.24 -15.68 1.49
N ALA A 22 1.36 -15.24 0.92
CA ALA A 22 1.45 -13.94 0.26
C ALA A 22 0.54 -13.85 -0.96
N MET A 23 0.43 -14.90 -1.78
CA MET A 23 -0.51 -14.93 -2.91
C MET A 23 -1.96 -14.80 -2.46
N ILE A 24 -2.36 -15.50 -1.41
CA ILE A 24 -3.71 -15.39 -0.83
C ILE A 24 -3.94 -13.97 -0.29
N GLY A 25 -2.96 -13.39 0.39
CA GLY A 25 -3.02 -12.01 0.90
C GLY A 25 -3.23 -10.99 -0.20
N VAL A 26 -2.43 -11.05 -1.26
CA VAL A 26 -2.55 -10.16 -2.43
C VAL A 26 -3.88 -10.35 -3.16
N PHE A 27 -4.33 -11.60 -3.32
CA PHE A 27 -5.64 -11.89 -3.90
C PHE A 27 -6.77 -11.24 -3.08
N ASN A 28 -6.76 -11.45 -1.77
CA ASN A 28 -7.77 -10.88 -0.88
C ASN A 28 -7.77 -9.34 -0.92
N ASP A 29 -6.60 -8.71 -0.86
CA ASP A 29 -6.48 -7.26 -0.93
C ASP A 29 -6.96 -6.72 -2.29
N THR A 30 -6.46 -7.27 -3.38
CA THR A 30 -6.72 -6.74 -4.73
C THR A 30 -8.11 -7.07 -5.22
N PHE A 31 -8.57 -8.32 -5.10
CA PHE A 31 -9.87 -8.71 -5.67
C PHE A 31 -11.02 -8.51 -4.69
N VAL A 32 -10.86 -8.77 -3.41
CA VAL A 32 -11.95 -8.63 -2.46
C VAL A 32 -12.06 -7.18 -1.98
N VAL A 33 -11.01 -6.66 -1.37
CA VAL A 33 -11.07 -5.33 -0.71
C VAL A 33 -11.25 -4.20 -1.72
N LEU A 34 -10.47 -4.18 -2.81
CA LEU A 34 -10.61 -3.13 -3.82
C LEU A 34 -11.95 -3.21 -4.57
N THR A 35 -12.44 -4.42 -4.87
CA THR A 35 -13.76 -4.59 -5.50
C THR A 35 -14.89 -4.10 -4.59
N LEU A 36 -14.84 -4.43 -3.30
CA LEU A 36 -15.83 -3.93 -2.34
C LEU A 36 -15.79 -2.40 -2.24
N ASN A 37 -14.60 -1.80 -2.18
CA ASN A 37 -14.47 -0.35 -2.16
C ASN A 37 -15.03 0.30 -3.44
N ALA A 38 -14.72 -0.27 -4.61
CA ALA A 38 -15.27 0.21 -5.88
C ALA A 38 -16.80 0.09 -5.93
N LEU A 39 -17.35 -1.04 -5.46
CA LEU A 39 -18.80 -1.25 -5.40
C LEU A 39 -19.49 -0.24 -4.48
N VAL A 40 -18.91 0.06 -3.32
CA VAL A 40 -19.43 1.10 -2.41
C VAL A 40 -19.48 2.46 -3.13
N ILE A 41 -18.42 2.86 -3.80
CA ILE A 41 -18.37 4.14 -4.52
C ILE A 41 -19.40 4.15 -5.66
N ILE A 42 -19.46 3.10 -6.47
CA ILE A 42 -20.37 3.04 -7.62
C ILE A 42 -21.84 3.04 -7.14
N SER A 43 -22.17 2.23 -6.15
CA SER A 43 -23.56 2.10 -5.68
C SER A 43 -24.06 3.31 -4.93
N THR A 44 -23.20 4.15 -4.38
CA THR A 44 -23.59 5.32 -3.59
C THR A 44 -23.46 6.64 -4.37
N MET A 45 -22.46 6.77 -5.24
CA MET A 45 -22.13 8.04 -5.88
C MET A 45 -22.52 8.11 -7.35
N TYR A 46 -22.58 6.98 -8.07
CA TYR A 46 -22.97 6.89 -9.50
C TYR A 46 -24.47 6.59 -9.69
N THR A 47 -25.29 6.92 -8.70
CA THR A 47 -26.76 6.84 -8.82
C THR A 47 -27.31 8.05 -9.59
N PRO A 48 -28.54 7.98 -10.15
CA PRO A 48 -29.14 9.12 -10.90
C PRO A 48 -29.14 10.44 -10.11
N ASP A 49 -29.28 10.38 -8.80
CA ASP A 49 -29.27 11.53 -7.88
C ASP A 49 -27.91 11.70 -7.19
N GLY A 50 -26.93 10.88 -7.55
CA GLY A 50 -25.60 10.87 -6.92
C GLY A 50 -24.71 11.97 -7.44
N VAL A 51 -23.70 12.34 -6.65
CA VAL A 51 -22.76 13.42 -6.98
C VAL A 51 -21.97 13.12 -8.26
N LEU A 52 -21.76 11.84 -8.59
CA LEU A 52 -21.07 11.38 -9.79
C LEU A 52 -22.02 10.89 -10.90
N ALA A 53 -23.31 11.27 -10.87
CA ALA A 53 -24.30 10.86 -11.87
C ALA A 53 -23.85 11.13 -13.31
N ASN A 54 -23.15 12.24 -13.55
CA ASN A 54 -22.61 12.64 -14.86
C ASN A 54 -21.14 12.26 -15.07
N GLY A 55 -20.60 11.40 -14.22
CA GLY A 55 -19.18 11.02 -14.22
C GLY A 55 -18.27 11.96 -13.45
N TYR A 56 -17.00 11.61 -13.36
CA TYR A 56 -15.98 12.39 -12.66
C TYR A 56 -15.41 13.48 -13.59
N MET A 57 -16.21 14.53 -13.83
CA MET A 57 -15.87 15.64 -14.75
C MET A 57 -16.38 16.99 -14.21
N GLY A 58 -15.80 18.08 -14.72
CA GLY A 58 -16.22 19.44 -14.41
C GLY A 58 -16.07 19.81 -12.94
N ALA A 59 -17.04 20.54 -12.38
CA ALA A 59 -17.01 21.03 -11.00
C ALA A 59 -16.90 19.94 -9.92
N VAL A 60 -17.19 18.69 -10.26
CA VAL A 60 -17.04 17.55 -9.34
C VAL A 60 -15.58 17.29 -9.04
N VAL A 61 -14.68 17.46 -10.01
CA VAL A 61 -13.23 17.27 -9.85
C VAL A 61 -12.65 18.26 -8.84
N ASP A 62 -13.20 19.45 -8.77
CA ASP A 62 -12.75 20.52 -7.85
C ASP A 62 -13.23 20.28 -6.40
N THR A 63 -14.35 19.60 -6.25
CA THR A 63 -15.00 19.37 -4.93
C THR A 63 -14.73 17.99 -4.35
N ILE A 64 -14.60 16.98 -5.21
CA ILE A 64 -14.37 15.59 -4.82
C ILE A 64 -13.00 15.13 -5.33
N GLY A 65 -12.01 15.22 -4.46
CA GLY A 65 -10.68 14.68 -4.74
C GLY A 65 -10.64 13.15 -4.57
N LYS A 66 -9.65 12.51 -5.17
CA LYS A 66 -9.42 11.06 -5.04
C LYS A 66 -9.32 10.61 -3.57
N ALA A 67 -8.79 11.48 -2.71
CA ALA A 67 -8.57 11.18 -1.29
C ALA A 67 -9.86 11.16 -0.46
N ASN A 68 -10.94 11.84 -0.88
CA ASN A 68 -12.18 11.94 -0.11
C ASN A 68 -13.36 11.16 -0.71
N LEU A 69 -13.14 10.38 -1.78
CA LEU A 69 -14.19 9.58 -2.43
C LEU A 69 -14.89 8.64 -1.44
N ALA A 70 -14.12 7.90 -0.64
CA ALA A 70 -14.69 6.99 0.35
C ALA A 70 -15.50 7.75 1.43
N GLN A 71 -15.00 8.89 1.91
CA GLN A 71 -15.73 9.71 2.89
C GLN A 71 -17.06 10.18 2.34
N ASN A 72 -17.10 10.64 1.10
CA ASN A 72 -18.33 11.06 0.44
C ASN A 72 -19.28 9.88 0.24
N ALA A 73 -18.78 8.72 -0.20
CA ALA A 73 -19.57 7.51 -0.39
C ALA A 73 -20.23 7.04 0.92
N PHE A 74 -19.51 6.97 2.02
CA PHE A 74 -20.07 6.64 3.32
C PHE A 74 -20.99 7.74 3.86
N GLY A 75 -20.67 9.01 3.57
CA GLY A 75 -21.47 10.16 3.96
C GLY A 75 -22.86 10.19 3.32
N THR A 76 -23.01 9.69 2.09
CA THR A 76 -24.33 9.62 1.42
C THR A 76 -25.27 8.62 2.09
N VAL A 77 -24.74 7.53 2.67
CA VAL A 77 -25.57 6.46 3.29
C VAL A 77 -25.81 6.70 4.77
N PHE A 78 -24.78 7.04 5.52
CA PHE A 78 -24.82 7.14 6.99
C PHE A 78 -24.85 8.57 7.52
N GLY A 79 -24.85 9.56 6.63
CA GLY A 79 -24.73 10.96 6.97
C GLY A 79 -23.29 11.44 7.02
N VAL A 80 -23.08 12.70 6.63
CA VAL A 80 -21.75 13.30 6.43
C VAL A 80 -20.86 13.22 7.68
N SER A 81 -21.41 13.51 8.85
CA SER A 81 -20.65 13.50 10.11
C SER A 81 -20.16 12.09 10.46
N PHE A 82 -21.03 11.09 10.33
CA PHE A 82 -20.65 9.70 10.61
C PHE A 82 -19.66 9.16 9.58
N GLY A 83 -19.91 9.40 8.29
CA GLY A 83 -19.02 8.97 7.20
C GLY A 83 -17.60 9.53 7.37
N ASN A 84 -17.48 10.82 7.64
CA ASN A 84 -16.20 11.47 7.87
C ASN A 84 -15.47 10.91 9.10
N MET A 85 -16.18 10.73 10.22
CA MET A 85 -15.58 10.18 11.44
C MET A 85 -15.13 8.73 11.25
N PHE A 86 -15.97 7.89 10.65
CA PHE A 86 -15.65 6.48 10.39
C PHE A 86 -14.43 6.32 9.51
N VAL A 87 -14.41 7.01 8.37
CA VAL A 87 -13.28 6.94 7.43
C VAL A 87 -12.02 7.54 8.05
N ALA A 88 -12.11 8.62 8.83
CA ALA A 88 -10.97 9.20 9.52
C ALA A 88 -10.35 8.22 10.53
N ILE A 89 -11.16 7.48 11.30
CA ILE A 89 -10.69 6.44 12.22
C ILE A 89 -10.00 5.31 11.44
N CYS A 90 -10.61 4.84 10.36
CA CYS A 90 -10.01 3.80 9.51
C CYS A 90 -8.66 4.27 8.94
N LEU A 91 -8.60 5.48 8.40
CA LEU A 91 -7.37 6.06 7.84
C LEU A 91 -6.28 6.23 8.92
N PHE A 92 -6.67 6.59 10.15
CA PHE A 92 -5.72 6.68 11.25
C PHE A 92 -5.03 5.32 11.51
N PHE A 93 -5.79 4.23 11.60
CA PHE A 93 -5.22 2.90 11.80
C PHE A 93 -4.40 2.44 10.59
N PHE A 94 -4.85 2.71 9.37
CA PHE A 94 -4.10 2.42 8.16
C PHE A 94 -2.77 3.19 8.10
N ALA A 95 -2.79 4.47 8.38
CA ALA A 95 -1.58 5.29 8.40
C ALA A 95 -0.60 4.81 9.48
N PHE A 96 -1.11 4.52 10.68
CA PHE A 96 -0.28 4.05 11.78
C PHE A 96 0.40 2.71 11.44
N SER A 97 -0.36 1.72 10.96
CA SER A 97 0.18 0.41 10.58
C SER A 97 1.17 0.52 9.41
N THR A 98 0.88 1.38 8.44
CA THR A 98 1.74 1.63 7.29
C THR A 98 3.09 2.26 7.72
N ILE A 99 3.06 3.27 8.59
CA ILE A 99 4.28 3.88 9.13
C ILE A 99 5.12 2.84 9.85
N LEU A 100 4.52 1.98 10.69
CA LEU A 100 5.25 0.91 11.39
C LEU A 100 5.90 -0.08 10.42
N GLY A 101 5.14 -0.54 9.42
CA GLY A 101 5.63 -1.50 8.41
C GLY A 101 6.77 -0.93 7.56
N TRP A 102 6.59 0.25 7.02
CA TRP A 102 7.60 0.89 6.18
C TRP A 102 8.85 1.30 6.97
N ASN A 103 8.68 1.75 8.22
CA ASN A 103 9.82 2.04 9.09
C ASN A 103 10.65 0.78 9.38
N LEU A 104 10.00 -0.38 9.57
CA LEU A 104 10.67 -1.65 9.75
C LEU A 104 11.49 -2.03 8.51
N PHE A 105 10.91 -1.91 7.31
CA PHE A 105 11.61 -2.19 6.06
C PHE A 105 12.82 -1.27 5.85
N GLY A 106 12.66 0.02 6.11
CA GLY A 106 13.75 0.97 6.04
C GLY A 106 14.86 0.69 7.04
N LYS A 107 14.49 0.34 8.29
CA LYS A 107 15.45 -0.06 9.33
C LYS A 107 16.31 -1.23 8.90
N ILE A 108 15.72 -2.30 8.36
CA ILE A 108 16.44 -3.50 7.93
C ILE A 108 17.43 -3.17 6.82
N ASN A 109 17.00 -2.39 5.82
CA ASN A 109 17.87 -1.98 4.73
C ASN A 109 19.05 -1.13 5.23
N MET A 110 18.79 -0.19 6.13
CA MET A 110 19.86 0.63 6.69
C MET A 110 20.84 -0.17 7.54
N GLN A 111 20.35 -1.12 8.33
CA GLN A 111 21.21 -2.02 9.11
C GLN A 111 22.07 -2.91 8.20
N TYR A 112 21.47 -3.41 7.11
CA TYR A 112 22.19 -4.23 6.12
C TYR A 112 23.31 -3.45 5.42
N LEU A 113 23.06 -2.20 5.02
CA LEU A 113 24.03 -1.39 4.26
C LEU A 113 25.09 -0.73 5.13
N PHE A 114 24.72 -0.25 6.32
CA PHE A 114 25.55 0.64 7.14
C PHE A 114 25.80 0.13 8.57
N GLY A 115 25.29 -1.07 8.88
CA GLY A 115 25.43 -1.70 10.20
C GLY A 115 24.42 -1.24 11.23
N ASP A 116 24.43 -1.88 12.41
CA ASP A 116 23.38 -1.77 13.41
C ASP A 116 23.14 -0.37 13.99
N LYS A 117 24.15 0.47 13.99
CA LYS A 117 24.01 1.83 14.55
C LYS A 117 23.25 2.80 13.64
N SER A 118 23.16 2.48 12.35
CA SER A 118 22.57 3.35 11.33
C SER A 118 21.04 3.53 11.48
N TYR A 119 20.36 2.58 12.14
CA TYR A 119 18.90 2.67 12.28
C TYR A 119 18.44 3.90 13.06
N LYS A 120 19.26 4.38 14.04
CA LYS A 120 18.90 5.57 14.82
C LYS A 120 18.87 6.82 13.94
N ILE A 121 19.86 6.96 13.07
CA ILE A 121 19.95 8.08 12.13
C ILE A 121 18.77 8.00 11.15
N TYR A 122 18.50 6.80 10.60
CA TYR A 122 17.36 6.58 9.73
C TYR A 122 16.04 6.95 10.40
N THR A 123 15.80 6.53 11.64
CA THR A 123 14.56 6.83 12.35
C THR A 123 14.35 8.33 12.54
N VAL A 124 15.41 9.08 12.88
CA VAL A 124 15.33 10.54 12.98
C VAL A 124 14.99 11.18 11.62
N ILE A 125 15.66 10.75 10.55
CA ILE A 125 15.37 11.22 9.19
C ILE A 125 13.93 10.90 8.81
N ALA A 126 13.45 9.67 9.06
CA ALA A 126 12.09 9.26 8.76
C ALA A 126 11.05 10.13 9.51
N LEU A 127 11.27 10.42 10.80
CA LEU A 127 10.39 11.31 11.56
C LEU A 127 10.34 12.72 10.99
N VAL A 128 11.49 13.26 10.56
CA VAL A 128 11.54 14.57 9.91
C VAL A 128 10.75 14.56 8.60
N PHE A 129 10.92 13.54 7.77
CA PHE A 129 10.17 13.43 6.50
C PHE A 129 8.67 13.22 6.71
N ILE A 130 8.26 12.45 7.72
CA ILE A 130 6.84 12.31 8.09
C ILE A 130 6.27 13.68 8.47
N PHE A 131 6.98 14.44 9.30
CA PHE A 131 6.55 15.78 9.69
C PHE A 131 6.48 16.73 8.49
N LEU A 132 7.49 16.76 7.64
CA LEU A 132 7.48 17.58 6.42
C LEU A 132 6.36 17.18 5.46
N GLY A 133 6.05 15.88 5.37
CA GLY A 133 4.94 15.38 4.57
C GLY A 133 3.59 15.91 5.01
N THR A 134 3.39 16.20 6.30
CA THR A 134 2.13 16.80 6.78
C THR A 134 1.97 18.27 6.36
N LEU A 135 3.05 18.93 5.98
CA LEU A 135 3.06 20.33 5.53
C LEU A 135 2.98 20.44 4.00
N ALA A 136 3.22 19.36 3.28
CA ALA A 136 3.19 19.32 1.83
C ALA A 136 1.76 19.22 1.29
N SER A 137 1.54 19.65 0.04
CA SER A 137 0.25 19.45 -0.63
C SER A 137 0.02 17.96 -0.94
N ASN A 138 -1.25 17.55 -0.94
CA ASN A 138 -1.61 16.16 -1.28
C ASN A 138 -1.05 15.73 -2.64
N ASP A 139 -1.15 16.58 -3.65
CA ASP A 139 -0.70 16.25 -5.00
C ASP A 139 0.81 16.01 -5.04
N LEU A 140 1.59 16.88 -4.39
CA LEU A 140 3.05 16.70 -4.30
C LEU A 140 3.42 15.38 -3.60
N VAL A 141 2.73 15.03 -2.49
CA VAL A 141 2.99 13.78 -1.77
C VAL A 141 2.67 12.56 -2.63
N TRP A 142 1.56 12.60 -3.39
CA TRP A 142 1.20 11.52 -4.30
C TRP A 142 2.19 11.36 -5.44
N GLU A 143 2.57 12.45 -6.10
CA GLU A 143 3.55 12.43 -7.20
C GLU A 143 4.92 11.90 -6.75
N LEU A 144 5.41 12.36 -5.59
CA LEU A 144 6.67 11.86 -5.02
C LEU A 144 6.57 10.37 -4.67
N SER A 145 5.45 9.93 -4.08
CA SER A 145 5.24 8.53 -3.74
C SER A 145 5.23 7.65 -4.98
N ASP A 146 4.55 8.06 -6.04
CA ASP A 146 4.50 7.33 -7.30
C ASP A 146 5.87 7.27 -7.97
N MET A 147 6.61 8.38 -7.97
CA MET A 147 7.97 8.43 -8.51
C MET A 147 8.89 7.44 -7.79
N PHE A 148 8.92 7.45 -6.46
CA PHE A 148 9.77 6.53 -5.70
C PHE A 148 9.34 5.07 -5.81
N ASN A 149 8.03 4.81 -5.89
CA ASN A 149 7.51 3.46 -6.14
C ASN A 149 7.97 2.93 -7.51
N GLN A 150 7.92 3.75 -8.55
CA GLN A 150 8.40 3.37 -9.89
C GLN A 150 9.91 3.13 -9.89
N LEU A 151 10.69 3.97 -9.20
CA LEU A 151 12.14 3.76 -9.08
C LEU A 151 12.48 2.44 -8.38
N MET A 152 11.70 2.01 -7.39
CA MET A 152 11.91 0.71 -6.71
C MET A 152 11.64 -0.48 -7.62
N VAL A 153 10.83 -0.34 -8.68
CA VAL A 153 10.55 -1.43 -9.61
C VAL A 153 11.81 -1.85 -10.40
N ILE A 154 12.66 -0.89 -10.77
CA ILE A 154 13.83 -1.14 -11.61
C ILE A 154 14.78 -2.17 -10.98
N PRO A 155 15.34 -1.95 -9.78
CA PRO A 155 16.24 -2.92 -9.15
C PRO A 155 15.53 -4.24 -8.84
N ASN A 156 14.23 -4.22 -8.50
CA ASN A 156 13.46 -5.42 -8.24
C ASN A 156 13.30 -6.30 -9.47
N VAL A 157 13.04 -5.72 -10.64
CA VAL A 157 12.93 -6.46 -11.90
C VAL A 157 14.27 -7.08 -12.27
N ILE A 158 15.38 -6.36 -12.13
CA ILE A 158 16.72 -6.89 -12.37
C ILE A 158 17.00 -8.08 -11.45
N ALA A 159 16.68 -7.97 -10.17
CA ALA A 159 16.87 -9.05 -9.20
C ALA A 159 16.02 -10.28 -9.54
N LEU A 160 14.77 -10.11 -9.94
CA LEU A 160 13.87 -11.21 -10.36
C LEU A 160 14.43 -11.95 -11.57
N PHE A 161 14.92 -11.25 -12.58
CA PHE A 161 15.57 -11.88 -13.74
C PHE A 161 16.82 -12.66 -13.34
N ALA A 162 17.67 -12.07 -12.51
CA ALA A 162 18.90 -12.73 -12.04
C ALA A 162 18.61 -14.00 -11.22
N LEU A 163 17.55 -14.01 -10.40
CA LEU A 163 17.18 -15.10 -9.51
C LEU A 163 16.26 -16.15 -10.16
N THR A 164 15.81 -15.95 -11.39
CA THR A 164 14.84 -16.84 -12.07
C THR A 164 15.28 -18.30 -12.06
N LYS A 165 16.56 -18.58 -12.33
CA LYS A 165 17.10 -19.96 -12.33
C LYS A 165 17.06 -20.61 -10.94
N MET A 166 17.30 -19.83 -9.89
CA MET A 166 17.25 -20.30 -8.50
C MET A 166 15.81 -20.67 -8.11
N VAL A 167 14.85 -19.82 -8.44
CA VAL A 167 13.42 -20.09 -8.18
C VAL A 167 12.94 -21.35 -8.93
N GLN A 168 13.32 -21.50 -10.18
CA GLN A 168 13.01 -22.73 -10.95
C GLN A 168 13.63 -23.98 -10.35
N GLY A 169 14.82 -23.88 -9.76
CA GLY A 169 15.47 -24.99 -9.05
C GLY A 169 14.69 -25.41 -7.80
N CYS A 170 14.26 -24.45 -6.99
CA CYS A 170 13.46 -24.71 -5.78
C CYS A 170 12.11 -25.37 -6.11
N THR A 171 11.42 -24.91 -7.17
CA THR A 171 10.13 -25.51 -7.58
C THR A 171 10.27 -26.91 -8.17
N LYS A 172 11.40 -27.24 -8.78
CA LYS A 172 11.65 -28.60 -9.28
C LYS A 172 12.00 -29.58 -8.16
N GLY A 173 12.74 -29.14 -7.13
CA GLY A 173 13.00 -29.95 -5.93
C GLY A 173 11.72 -30.35 -5.22
N LEU A 174 10.80 -29.42 -5.01
CA LEU A 174 9.49 -29.68 -4.40
C LEU A 174 8.61 -30.69 -5.16
N LYS A 175 8.81 -30.84 -6.48
CA LYS A 175 8.10 -31.83 -7.30
C LYS A 175 8.75 -33.23 -7.24
N ALA A 176 10.01 -33.32 -6.87
CA ALA A 176 10.71 -34.61 -6.77
C ALA A 176 10.44 -35.30 -5.42
N ASP A 177 10.05 -34.55 -4.39
CA ASP A 177 9.77 -35.08 -3.04
C ASP A 177 8.28 -35.43 -2.81
N ARG A 178 7.44 -35.31 -3.84
CA ARG A 178 6.02 -35.73 -3.85
C ARG A 178 5.81 -36.92 -4.78
#